data_71ce6368333fdad5c7b557c5f5d71e39
#
_entry.id   71ce6368333fdad5c7b557c5f5d71e39
#
_cell.length_a   1.000
_cell.length_b   1.000
_cell.length_c   1.000
_cell.angle_alpha   90.00
_cell.angle_beta   90.00
_cell.angle_gamma   90.00
#
_symmetry.space_group_name_H-M   'P 1'
#
loop_
_entity.id
_entity.type
_entity.pdbx_description
1 polymer ?
#
loop_
_entity_poly.entity_id
_entity_poly.type
_entity_poly.pdbx_seq_one_letter_code
_entity_poly.pdbx_strand_id
1 'polypeptide(L)'
;MSLRTDETACPFNAQEREYIRRELDLFFGTLPSVADGFQLRTWRSGPLAGQPKLPPALRTMVDSGLMEIRTDTPLPRTYFTERGLGALRRLASDRRYMDQHKFAHVRRELGLPNPAGAPSC
;
A
#
# COMPACT_ATOMS: atom_id res chain seq x y z
N MET A 1 -27.26 4.64 -3.87
CA MET A 1 -26.60 4.86 -3.66
C MET A 1 -25.37 4.93 -4.23
N SER A 2 -24.66 5.51 -3.95
CA SER A 2 -23.40 5.72 -4.53
C SER A 2 -22.55 4.49 -4.59
N LEU A 3 -23.08 3.41 -4.28
CA LEU A 3 -22.29 2.25 -4.25
C LEU A 3 -21.73 1.86 -5.55
N ARG A 4 -22.49 2.15 -6.60
CA ARG A 4 -22.03 1.77 -7.77
C ARG A 4 -20.95 2.56 -8.21
N THR A 5 -20.92 3.78 -7.93
CA THR A 5 -19.83 4.64 -8.24
C THR A 5 -18.58 4.12 -7.57
N ASP A 6 -18.73 3.60 -6.36
CA ASP A 6 -17.58 3.13 -5.64
C ASP A 6 -16.94 1.91 -6.27
N GLU A 7 -17.69 1.13 -7.01
CA GLU A 7 -17.12 -0.02 -7.65
C GLU A 7 -16.14 0.34 -8.74
N THR A 8 -16.40 1.44 -9.42
CA THR A 8 -15.51 1.84 -10.48
C THR A 8 -14.45 2.81 -9.99
N ALA A 9 -14.62 3.37 -8.81
CA ALA A 9 -13.66 4.30 -8.26
C ALA A 9 -12.52 3.55 -7.60
N CYS A 10 -11.39 4.22 -7.48
CA CYS A 10 -10.28 3.65 -6.75
C CYS A 10 -10.67 3.47 -5.29
N PRO A 11 -10.42 2.30 -4.71
CA PRO A 11 -10.81 2.06 -3.32
C PRO A 11 -10.00 2.84 -2.29
N PHE A 12 -8.90 3.46 -2.71
CA PHE A 12 -8.09 4.28 -1.82
C PHE A 12 -8.35 5.75 -2.12
N ASN A 13 -8.40 6.58 -1.08
CA ASN A 13 -8.53 8.01 -1.30
C ASN A 13 -7.18 8.60 -1.70
N ALA A 14 -7.14 9.90 -2.01
CA ALA A 14 -5.93 10.54 -2.53
C ALA A 14 -4.76 10.45 -1.56
N GLN A 15 -5.00 10.65 -0.27
CA GLN A 15 -3.93 10.57 0.71
C GLN A 15 -3.41 9.16 0.85
N GLU A 16 -4.30 8.19 0.80
CA GLU A 16 -3.91 6.78 0.89
C GLU A 16 -3.09 6.37 -0.32
N ARG A 17 -3.49 6.81 -1.51
CA ARG A 17 -2.73 6.51 -2.72
C ARG A 17 -1.32 7.10 -2.66
N GLU A 18 -1.23 8.32 -2.14
CA GLU A 18 0.06 8.98 -2.01
C GLU A 18 0.95 8.23 -1.04
N TYR A 19 0.39 7.80 0.08
CA TYR A 19 1.15 7.06 1.08
C TYR A 19 1.65 5.74 0.50
N ILE A 20 0.79 5.01 -0.18
CA ILE A 20 1.16 3.72 -0.78
C ILE A 20 2.26 3.91 -1.82
N ARG A 21 2.09 4.88 -2.71
CA ARG A 21 3.09 5.11 -3.75
C ARG A 21 4.43 5.47 -3.16
N ARG A 22 4.44 6.27 -2.11
CA ARG A 22 5.69 6.67 -1.48
C ARG A 22 6.38 5.48 -0.83
N GLU A 23 5.64 4.66 -0.12
CA GLU A 23 6.22 3.50 0.56
C GLU A 23 6.72 2.45 -0.43
N LEU A 24 6.01 2.25 -1.51
CA LEU A 24 6.40 1.25 -2.50
C LEU A 24 7.51 1.72 -3.43
N ASP A 25 7.84 3.01 -3.37
CA ASP A 25 8.91 3.58 -4.19
C ASP A 25 10.23 3.72 -3.43
N LEU A 26 10.24 3.38 -2.15
CA LEU A 26 11.46 3.47 -1.35
C LEU A 26 12.46 2.42 -1.82
N PHE A 27 13.73 2.82 -1.87
CA PHE A 27 14.76 1.91 -2.33
C PHE A 27 15.90 1.86 -1.32
N PHE A 28 16.07 0.70 -0.71
CA PHE A 28 17.15 0.50 0.25
C PHE A 28 17.95 -0.72 -0.21
N GLY A 29 18.53 -0.63 -1.38
CA GLY A 29 19.22 -1.78 -1.98
C GLY A 29 18.29 -2.62 -2.83
N THR A 30 17.04 -2.74 -2.44
CA THR A 30 16.03 -3.43 -3.24
C THR A 30 14.72 -2.69 -3.07
N LEU A 31 13.81 -2.88 -4.01
CA LEU A 31 12.48 -2.28 -3.92
C LEU A 31 11.64 -3.06 -2.92
N PRO A 32 10.74 -2.39 -2.21
CA PRO A 32 9.92 -3.06 -1.21
C PRO A 32 8.98 -4.08 -1.83
N SER A 33 8.71 -5.13 -1.06
CA SER A 33 7.74 -6.14 -1.47
C SER A 33 6.41 -5.85 -0.77
N VAL A 34 5.32 -6.03 -1.48
CA VAL A 34 3.98 -5.85 -0.91
C VAL A 34 3.79 -6.82 0.26
N ALA A 35 4.30 -8.04 0.11
CA ALA A 35 4.13 -9.05 1.16
C ALA A 35 4.85 -8.70 2.45
N ASP A 36 5.91 -7.90 2.36
CA ASP A 36 6.66 -7.50 3.56
C ASP A 36 6.00 -6.34 4.29
N GLY A 37 5.01 -5.74 3.70
CA GLY A 37 4.32 -4.62 4.33
C GLY A 37 5.21 -3.39 4.43
N PHE A 38 4.80 -2.49 5.30
CA PHE A 38 5.54 -1.24 5.52
C PHE A 38 5.99 -1.15 6.96
N GLN A 39 7.23 -0.74 7.17
CA GLN A 39 7.73 -0.55 8.52
C GLN A 39 7.16 0.72 9.08
N LEU A 40 6.74 0.67 10.34
CA LEU A 40 6.16 1.83 11.01
C LEU A 40 7.23 2.50 11.85
N ARG A 41 7.19 3.83 11.91
CA ARG A 41 8.02 4.57 12.82
C ARG A 41 7.40 4.52 14.20
N THR A 42 8.21 4.70 15.20
CA THR A 42 7.72 4.70 16.59
C THR A 42 8.04 6.02 17.23
N TRP A 43 7.30 6.33 18.29
CA TRP A 43 7.57 7.52 19.09
C TRP A 43 8.86 7.28 19.86
N ARG A 44 9.72 8.28 19.88
CA ARG A 44 11.02 8.13 20.54
C ARG A 44 10.97 8.53 22.00
N SER A 45 10.05 9.37 22.38
CA SER A 45 9.97 9.85 23.75
C SER A 45 8.54 10.18 24.08
N GLY A 46 8.32 10.52 25.34
CA GLY A 46 7.01 10.88 25.82
C GLY A 46 6.19 9.67 26.21
N PRO A 47 4.93 9.88 26.54
CA PRO A 47 4.08 8.78 27.04
C PRO A 47 3.82 7.70 26.00
N LEU A 48 4.01 8.01 24.73
CA LEU A 48 3.78 7.02 23.68
C LEU A 48 5.06 6.36 23.18
N ALA A 49 6.17 6.57 23.88
CA ALA A 49 7.46 6.03 23.43
C ALA A 49 7.35 4.53 23.15
N GLY A 50 7.89 4.11 22.02
CA GLY A 50 7.86 2.71 21.60
C GLY A 50 6.60 2.31 20.85
N GLN A 51 5.56 3.15 20.85
CA GLN A 51 4.34 2.80 20.14
C GLN A 51 4.44 3.27 18.69
N PRO A 52 3.75 2.59 17.77
CA PRO A 52 3.84 2.97 16.36
C PRO A 52 3.15 4.29 16.09
N LYS A 53 3.74 5.06 15.18
CA LYS A 53 3.14 6.28 14.69
C LYS A 53 2.26 5.92 13.50
N LEU A 54 1.04 6.41 13.51
CA LEU A 54 0.10 6.12 12.44
C LEU A 54 -0.21 7.39 11.66
N PRO A 55 0.36 7.55 10.46
CA PRO A 55 -0.02 8.69 9.62
C PRO A 55 -1.52 8.65 9.33
N PRO A 56 -2.13 9.78 9.05
CA PRO A 56 -3.57 9.79 8.80
C PRO A 56 -4.02 8.83 7.70
N ALA A 57 -3.25 8.74 6.62
CA ALA A 57 -3.60 7.83 5.53
C ALA A 57 -3.59 6.37 5.98
N LEU A 58 -2.62 5.99 6.79
CA LEU A 58 -2.56 4.64 7.30
C LEU A 58 -3.69 4.36 8.25
N ARG A 59 -4.02 5.33 9.10
CA ARG A 59 -5.09 5.16 10.05
C ARG A 59 -6.41 4.90 9.35
N THR A 60 -6.71 5.64 8.28
CA THR A 60 -7.96 5.42 7.56
C THR A 60 -7.98 4.05 6.88
N MET A 61 -6.84 3.58 6.40
CA MET A 61 -6.78 2.25 5.78
C MET A 61 -6.97 1.15 6.81
N VAL A 62 -6.42 1.32 8.00
CA VAL A 62 -6.62 0.34 9.06
C VAL A 62 -8.09 0.33 9.48
N ASP A 63 -8.69 1.51 9.62
CA ASP A 63 -10.09 1.60 10.01
C ASP A 63 -11.02 0.98 8.98
N SER A 64 -10.62 1.02 7.71
CA SER A 64 -11.44 0.46 6.63
C SER A 64 -11.17 -1.03 6.40
N GLY A 65 -10.26 -1.63 7.17
CA GLY A 65 -9.97 -3.04 7.00
C GLY A 65 -9.06 -3.36 5.83
N LEU A 66 -8.38 -2.35 5.30
CA LEU A 66 -7.47 -2.55 4.16
C LEU A 66 -6.06 -2.90 4.61
N MET A 67 -5.69 -2.54 5.83
CA MET A 67 -4.39 -2.87 6.39
C MET A 67 -4.55 -3.27 7.83
N GLU A 68 -3.59 -4.04 8.32
CA GLU A 68 -3.55 -4.43 9.72
C GLU A 68 -2.16 -4.13 10.26
N ILE A 69 -2.06 -3.90 11.55
CA ILE A 69 -0.82 -3.58 12.20
C ILE A 69 -0.37 -4.77 13.01
N ARG A 70 0.89 -5.13 12.89
CA ARG A 70 1.46 -6.20 13.67
C ARG A 70 2.60 -5.68 14.52
N THR A 71 2.57 -6.02 15.78
CA THR A 71 3.59 -5.59 16.73
C THR A 71 4.32 -6.77 17.34
N ASP A 72 4.10 -7.97 16.83
CA ASP A 72 4.76 -9.16 17.32
C ASP A 72 6.17 -9.34 16.74
N THR A 73 6.59 -8.42 15.91
CA THR A 73 7.93 -8.41 15.36
C THR A 73 8.77 -7.38 16.13
N PRO A 74 10.09 -7.39 16.01
CA PRO A 74 10.92 -6.42 16.72
C PRO A 74 10.56 -4.96 16.44
N LEU A 75 10.14 -4.69 15.20
CA LEU A 75 9.68 -3.36 14.84
C LEU A 75 8.27 -3.48 14.30
N PRO A 76 7.38 -2.58 14.68
CA PRO A 76 6.00 -2.67 14.20
C PRO A 76 5.93 -2.49 12.70
N ARG A 77 5.06 -3.26 12.06
CA ARG A 77 4.86 -3.20 10.63
C ARG A 77 3.38 -3.25 10.34
N THR A 78 2.99 -2.73 9.20
CA THR A 78 1.62 -2.82 8.74
C THR A 78 1.60 -3.63 7.45
N TYR A 79 0.57 -4.44 7.27
CA TYR A 79 0.43 -5.34 6.13
C TYR A 79 -0.92 -5.13 5.48
N PHE A 80 -1.00 -5.31 4.18
CA PHE A 80 -2.29 -5.31 3.51
C PHE A 80 -3.05 -6.55 3.93
N THR A 81 -4.34 -6.36 4.25
CA THR A 81 -5.22 -7.50 4.48
C THR A 81 -5.60 -8.09 3.12
N GLU A 82 -6.34 -9.18 3.12
CA GLU A 82 -6.81 -9.76 1.89
C GLU A 82 -7.65 -8.74 1.12
N ARG A 83 -8.50 -8.01 1.84
CA ARG A 83 -9.30 -6.96 1.25
C ARG A 83 -8.41 -5.86 0.69
N GLY A 84 -7.35 -5.51 1.43
CA GLY A 84 -6.40 -4.50 0.97
C GLY A 84 -5.64 -4.93 -0.26
N LEU A 85 -5.29 -6.20 -0.36
CA LEU A 85 -4.60 -6.70 -1.54
C LEU A 85 -5.49 -6.61 -2.78
N GLY A 86 -6.77 -6.91 -2.63
CA GLY A 86 -7.71 -6.76 -3.73
C GLY A 86 -7.83 -5.31 -4.17
N ALA A 87 -7.87 -4.40 -3.20
CA ALA A 87 -7.92 -2.98 -3.50
C ALA A 87 -6.62 -2.52 -4.17
N LEU A 88 -5.49 -3.04 -3.72
CA LEU A 88 -4.20 -2.68 -4.30
C LEU A 88 -4.08 -3.15 -5.75
N ARG A 89 -4.64 -4.31 -6.07
CA ARG A 89 -4.64 -4.76 -7.45
C ARG A 89 -5.40 -3.80 -8.34
N ARG A 90 -6.53 -3.28 -7.87
CA ARG A 90 -7.28 -2.30 -8.63
C ARG A 90 -6.49 -1.00 -8.79
N LEU A 91 -5.83 -0.56 -7.73
CA LEU A 91 -5.02 0.64 -7.80
C LEU A 91 -3.88 0.46 -8.78
N ALA A 92 -3.17 -0.65 -8.70
CA ALA A 92 -2.02 -0.90 -9.56
C ALA A 92 -2.42 -1.09 -11.02
N SER A 93 -3.67 -1.44 -11.27
CA SER A 93 -4.16 -1.59 -12.64
C SER A 93 -4.54 -0.27 -13.27
N ASP A 94 -4.62 0.80 -12.48
CA ASP A 94 -5.06 2.09 -12.96
C ASP A 94 -3.86 2.99 -13.20
N ARG A 95 -3.57 3.24 -14.48
CA ARG A 95 -2.42 4.05 -14.85
C ARG A 95 -2.49 5.48 -14.35
N ARG A 96 -3.68 5.96 -14.08
CA ARG A 96 -3.84 7.32 -13.58
C ARG A 96 -3.23 7.48 -12.21
N TYR A 97 -3.21 6.41 -11.41
CA TYR A 97 -2.78 6.49 -10.04
C TYR A 97 -1.43 5.82 -9.77
N MET A 98 -1.07 4.82 -10.54
CA MET A 98 0.22 4.16 -10.37
C MET A 98 0.86 3.95 -11.73
N ASP A 99 2.05 4.50 -11.90
CA ASP A 99 2.80 4.35 -13.13
C ASP A 99 3.18 2.89 -13.31
N GLN A 100 2.85 2.32 -14.46
CA GLN A 100 3.05 0.91 -14.69
C GLN A 100 4.51 0.50 -14.75
N HIS A 101 5.37 1.40 -15.17
CA HIS A 101 6.80 1.10 -15.26
C HIS A 101 7.50 1.31 -13.93
N LYS A 102 7.18 2.39 -13.26
CA LYS A 102 7.78 2.69 -11.97
C LYS A 102 7.41 1.66 -10.92
N PHE A 103 6.21 1.14 -10.98
CA PHE A 103 5.73 0.15 -10.02
C PHE A 103 5.59 -1.24 -10.65
N ALA A 104 6.44 -1.54 -11.64
CA ALA A 104 6.39 -2.84 -12.29
C ALA A 104 6.63 -3.98 -11.31
N HIS A 105 7.46 -3.75 -10.28
CA HIS A 105 7.72 -4.77 -9.28
C HIS A 105 6.48 -5.11 -8.47
N VAL A 106 5.63 -4.10 -8.22
CA VAL A 106 4.38 -4.31 -7.49
C VAL A 106 3.40 -5.09 -8.37
N ARG A 107 3.30 -4.70 -9.64
CA ARG A 107 2.40 -5.39 -10.56
C ARG A 107 2.80 -6.85 -10.72
N ARG A 108 4.08 -7.11 -10.78
CA ARG A 108 4.56 -8.49 -10.92
C ARG A 108 4.24 -9.30 -9.69
N GLU A 109 4.43 -8.72 -8.51
CA GLU A 109 4.15 -9.40 -7.27
C GLU A 109 2.66 -9.69 -7.13
N LEU A 110 1.80 -8.80 -7.63
CA LEU A 110 0.36 -8.98 -7.56
C LEU A 110 -0.19 -9.88 -8.68
N GLY A 111 0.66 -10.35 -9.57
CA GLY A 111 0.21 -11.20 -10.64
C GLY A 111 -0.46 -10.47 -11.79
N LEU A 112 -0.21 -9.16 -11.92
CA LEU A 112 -0.79 -8.38 -12.98
C LEU A 112 0.06 -8.49 -14.25
N PRO A 113 -0.55 -8.27 -15.43
CA PRO A 113 0.21 -8.40 -16.69
C PRO A 113 1.26 -7.31 -16.80
N ASN A 114 2.21 -7.53 -17.70
CA ASN A 114 3.26 -6.56 -17.95
C ASN A 114 2.66 -5.24 -18.40
N PRO A 115 3.39 -4.13 -18.16
CA PRO A 115 2.88 -2.82 -18.57
C PRO A 115 2.54 -2.78 -20.04
N ALA A 116 1.59 -1.93 -20.37
CA ALA A 116 1.17 -1.75 -21.76
C ALA A 116 2.35 -1.32 -22.59
N GLY A 117 2.43 -1.87 -23.79
CA GLY A 117 3.53 -1.56 -24.68
C GLY A 117 4.70 -2.49 -24.56
N ALA A 118 4.79 -3.24 -23.48
CA ALA A 118 5.87 -4.18 -23.34
C ALA A 118 5.49 -5.49 -24.02
N PRO A 119 6.37 -6.05 -24.83
CA PRO A 119 6.04 -7.32 -25.46
C PRO A 119 5.94 -8.36 -24.36
N SER A 120 4.96 -9.20 -24.49
CA SER A 120 4.82 -10.17 -23.46
C SER A 120 5.66 -11.38 -23.69
N CYS A 121 6.37 -11.44 -24.66
CA CYS A 121 7.17 -12.62 -24.84
C CYS A 121 8.55 -12.30 -25.17
#